data_b28502ebf518bc2edec8c73518bed600
#
_entry.id   b28502ebf518bc2edec8c73518bed600
#
_cell.length_a   1.000
_cell.length_b   1.000
_cell.length_c   1.000
_cell.angle_alpha   90.00
_cell.angle_beta   90.00
_cell.angle_gamma   90.00
#
_symmetry.space_group_name_H-M   'P 1'
#
loop_
_entity.id
_entity.type
_entity.pdbx_description
1 polymer ?
#
loop_
_entity_poly.entity_id
_entity_poly.type
_entity_poly.pdbx_seq_one_letter_code
_entity_poly.pdbx_strand_id
1 'polypeptide(L)'
;FGILVVSGLHALFFSMGYDDPSMLIGLGFGASLVGLFARVGGGIYTKAADISADLVGKVEVGLSEDDPRNPAVIADQVGDNVGDIAGTGSDVFQSYVCTLIAAMILGASIYGSNGIAYPLLVLGSGLISSMIGSFFIRIKSINVKRLVNAGMYFSAALTALASAILSWIIFNGLNAFYIVLTGIIAVVLLAYVTEYYTSPMKKPVDSIVKASETGPALNVLSGLTVGLEGTAIPTIIFLATILLAYRFEGLYGITLAAVGFLSINATLISMASYGPIVDNANGLIAMSGADPESRRIMDSLDAVGNMTKAVCKVYAVGTSVLAQVALFSAYLNAACLKTLDISNPLTIAGMLIGGTLTFLLCSLIIRAVGRAAYAMIGEIHEQFRMGQKISVTPNYARCIDISTKAAIKNMFYPAALSVAVPFTVGLLLGPEAMGGLIAGNLVTVLPMALLMCISGAAWDNAKKSVEASSPSYKGSMLHAAAVIGDTIGDPLKDAAGPSLDIFINLIGMAALIYATHMLAAK
;
A
#
# COMPACT_ATOMS: atom_id res chain seq x y z
N PHE A 1 17.25 1.46 -6.04
CA PHE A 1 17.95 1.23 -4.77
C PHE A 1 17.82 -0.23 -4.33
N GLY A 2 16.61 -0.82 -4.28
CA GLY A 2 16.40 -2.21 -3.85
C GLY A 2 17.24 -3.25 -4.59
N ILE A 3 17.28 -3.20 -5.94
CA ILE A 3 18.14 -4.11 -6.73
C ILE A 3 19.60 -3.94 -6.35
N LEU A 4 20.09 -2.70 -6.27
CA LEU A 4 21.50 -2.42 -5.97
C LEU A 4 21.90 -2.95 -4.59
N VAL A 5 21.05 -2.79 -3.59
CA VAL A 5 21.33 -3.28 -2.23
C VAL A 5 21.30 -4.81 -2.19
N VAL A 6 20.28 -5.44 -2.75
CA VAL A 6 20.16 -6.91 -2.75
C VAL A 6 21.28 -7.55 -3.57
N SER A 7 21.52 -7.09 -4.80
CA SER A 7 22.57 -7.63 -5.65
C SER A 7 23.98 -7.33 -5.12
N GLY A 8 24.18 -6.12 -4.58
CA GLY A 8 25.47 -5.71 -4.02
C GLY A 8 25.85 -6.52 -2.77
N LEU A 9 24.90 -6.72 -1.85
CA LEU A 9 25.11 -7.56 -0.66
C LEU A 9 25.29 -9.03 -1.03
N HIS A 10 24.51 -9.53 -1.99
CA HIS A 10 24.68 -10.90 -2.49
C HIS A 10 26.08 -11.09 -3.09
N ALA A 11 26.52 -10.17 -3.96
CA ALA A 11 27.86 -10.21 -4.53
C ALA A 11 28.97 -10.11 -3.46
N LEU A 12 28.77 -9.30 -2.43
CA LEU A 12 29.69 -9.19 -1.30
C LEU A 12 29.79 -10.52 -0.55
N PHE A 13 28.66 -11.13 -0.16
CA PHE A 13 28.64 -12.42 0.52
C PHE A 13 29.25 -13.53 -0.33
N PHE A 14 28.93 -13.56 -1.63
CA PHE A 14 29.52 -14.47 -2.59
C PHE A 14 31.06 -14.34 -2.62
N SER A 15 31.58 -13.12 -2.65
CA SER A 15 33.05 -12.86 -2.63
C SER A 15 33.71 -13.31 -1.32
N MET A 16 32.94 -13.43 -0.23
CA MET A 16 33.39 -13.93 1.07
C MET A 16 33.23 -15.46 1.21
N GLY A 17 32.74 -16.15 0.15
CA GLY A 17 32.53 -17.60 0.14
C GLY A 17 31.16 -18.06 0.64
N TYR A 18 30.20 -17.14 0.76
CA TYR A 18 28.81 -17.46 1.14
C TYR A 18 27.90 -17.39 -0.08
N ASP A 19 27.56 -18.53 -0.67
CA ASP A 19 26.79 -18.63 -1.90
C ASP A 19 25.26 -18.64 -1.66
N ASP A 20 24.83 -18.82 -0.41
CA ASP A 20 23.41 -18.98 -0.06
C ASP A 20 22.70 -17.62 0.06
N PRO A 21 21.65 -17.35 -0.78
CA PRO A 21 20.85 -16.13 -0.67
C PRO A 21 20.12 -15.96 0.67
N SER A 22 20.00 -17.01 1.49
CA SER A 22 19.39 -16.93 2.83
C SER A 22 20.11 -15.93 3.75
N MET A 23 21.37 -15.63 3.50
CA MET A 23 22.12 -14.56 4.20
C MET A 23 21.47 -13.18 4.07
N LEU A 24 20.63 -12.97 3.05
CA LEU A 24 19.91 -11.71 2.83
C LEU A 24 18.61 -11.58 3.66
N ILE A 25 18.18 -12.62 4.37
CA ILE A 25 16.92 -12.61 5.13
C ILE A 25 16.90 -11.46 6.15
N GLY A 26 18.03 -11.19 6.79
CA GLY A 26 18.18 -10.06 7.72
C GLY A 26 17.91 -8.69 7.07
N LEU A 27 18.30 -8.51 5.80
CA LEU A 27 17.96 -7.31 5.03
C LEU A 27 16.45 -7.18 4.82
N GLY A 28 15.78 -8.27 4.42
CA GLY A 28 14.33 -8.28 4.22
C GLY A 28 13.56 -7.98 5.50
N PHE A 29 13.97 -8.58 6.62
CA PHE A 29 13.38 -8.29 7.93
C PHE A 29 13.58 -6.83 8.36
N GLY A 30 14.79 -6.28 8.20
CA GLY A 30 15.10 -4.88 8.49
C GLY A 30 14.31 -3.92 7.61
N ALA A 31 14.21 -4.20 6.30
CA ALA A 31 13.40 -3.42 5.36
C ALA A 31 11.92 -3.41 5.77
N SER A 32 11.37 -4.58 6.17
CA SER A 32 9.98 -4.69 6.62
C SER A 32 9.74 -3.95 7.94
N LEU A 33 10.70 -3.99 8.86
CA LEU A 33 10.58 -3.30 10.15
C LEU A 33 10.62 -1.77 9.98
N VAL A 34 11.57 -1.24 9.20
CA VAL A 34 11.65 0.19 8.89
C VAL A 34 10.41 0.64 8.12
N GLY A 35 9.98 -0.16 7.14
CA GLY A 35 8.77 0.09 6.38
C GLY A 35 7.53 0.20 7.29
N LEU A 36 7.39 -0.72 8.26
CA LEU A 36 6.27 -0.69 9.20
C LEU A 36 6.25 0.62 10.03
N PHE A 37 7.39 1.06 10.54
CA PHE A 37 7.48 2.32 11.27
C PHE A 37 7.11 3.51 10.37
N ALA A 38 7.62 3.57 9.14
CA ALA A 38 7.32 4.64 8.21
C ALA A 38 5.82 4.66 7.84
N ARG A 39 5.23 3.48 7.59
CA ARG A 39 3.83 3.37 7.15
C ARG A 39 2.83 3.61 8.27
N VAL A 40 3.01 2.98 9.43
CA VAL A 40 2.13 3.18 10.59
C VAL A 40 2.28 4.58 11.14
N GLY A 41 3.51 5.06 11.34
CA GLY A 41 3.77 6.41 11.83
C GLY A 41 3.26 7.48 10.87
N GLY A 42 3.57 7.34 9.58
CA GLY A 42 3.11 8.26 8.53
C GLY A 42 1.59 8.29 8.42
N GLY A 43 0.92 7.11 8.44
CA GLY A 43 -0.54 7.02 8.40
C GLY A 43 -1.23 7.65 9.61
N ILE A 44 -0.68 7.47 10.82
CA ILE A 44 -1.19 8.14 12.03
C ILE A 44 -1.01 9.65 11.93
N TYR A 45 0.16 10.10 11.46
CA TYR A 45 0.47 11.52 11.31
C TYR A 45 -0.51 12.20 10.35
N THR A 46 -0.56 11.72 9.10
CA THR A 46 -1.35 12.36 8.04
C THR A 46 -2.84 12.35 8.38
N LYS A 47 -3.38 11.22 8.83
CA LYS A 47 -4.83 11.12 9.05
C LYS A 47 -5.31 11.75 10.35
N ALA A 48 -4.44 11.96 11.32
CA ALA A 48 -4.79 12.80 12.46
C ALA A 48 -4.96 14.28 12.06
N ALA A 49 -4.10 14.78 11.17
CA ALA A 49 -4.17 16.14 10.67
C ALA A 49 -5.39 16.35 9.75
N ASP A 50 -5.56 15.47 8.75
CA ASP A 50 -6.63 15.50 7.75
C ASP A 50 -8.02 15.45 8.42
N ILE A 51 -8.31 14.42 9.23
CA ILE A 51 -9.58 14.29 9.96
C ILE A 51 -9.88 15.54 10.80
N SER A 52 -8.87 16.09 11.46
CA SER A 52 -9.06 17.26 12.33
C SER A 52 -9.29 18.53 11.54
N ALA A 53 -8.57 18.69 10.41
CA ALA A 53 -8.75 19.81 9.49
C ALA A 53 -10.15 19.78 8.86
N ASP A 54 -10.61 18.60 8.45
CA ASP A 54 -11.91 18.42 7.81
C ASP A 54 -13.08 18.60 8.79
N LEU A 55 -13.05 17.93 9.94
CA LEU A 55 -14.16 18.02 10.90
C LEU A 55 -14.34 19.42 11.46
N VAL A 56 -13.27 20.05 11.92
CA VAL A 56 -13.39 21.40 12.51
C VAL A 56 -13.47 22.46 11.40
N GLY A 57 -12.60 22.39 10.40
CA GLY A 57 -12.55 23.41 9.35
C GLY A 57 -13.77 23.39 8.45
N LYS A 58 -14.08 22.24 7.83
CA LYS A 58 -15.16 22.15 6.83
C LYS A 58 -16.54 21.98 7.46
N VAL A 59 -16.69 21.10 8.47
CA VAL A 59 -18.02 20.76 9.03
C VAL A 59 -18.46 21.75 10.10
N GLU A 60 -17.60 22.11 11.08
CA GLU A 60 -18.02 22.98 12.16
C GLU A 60 -17.94 24.48 11.81
N VAL A 61 -16.86 24.91 11.15
CA VAL A 61 -16.58 26.33 10.88
C VAL A 61 -17.00 26.74 9.45
N GLY A 62 -17.14 25.80 8.53
CA GLY A 62 -17.54 26.06 7.14
C GLY A 62 -16.42 26.69 6.28
N LEU A 63 -15.17 26.45 6.61
CA LEU A 63 -14.03 26.87 5.81
C LEU A 63 -13.93 26.05 4.51
N SER A 64 -13.30 26.63 3.51
CA SER A 64 -12.92 25.85 2.31
C SER A 64 -11.74 24.93 2.62
N GLU A 65 -11.56 23.91 1.77
CA GLU A 65 -10.35 23.09 1.77
C GLU A 65 -9.12 23.98 1.61
N ASP A 66 -8.05 23.66 2.32
CA ASP A 66 -6.77 24.41 2.33
C ASP A 66 -6.90 25.89 2.74
N ASP A 67 -7.92 26.25 3.52
CA ASP A 67 -8.04 27.62 4.01
C ASP A 67 -6.91 27.94 5.00
N PRO A 68 -6.09 29.00 4.76
CA PRO A 68 -4.97 29.34 5.63
C PRO A 68 -5.36 29.71 7.06
N ARG A 69 -6.63 29.94 7.33
CA ARG A 69 -7.14 30.18 8.70
C ARG A 69 -7.26 28.90 9.52
N ASN A 70 -7.22 27.72 8.87
CA ASN A 70 -7.24 26.44 9.55
C ASN A 70 -5.85 26.11 10.13
N PRO A 71 -5.67 25.99 11.45
CA PRO A 71 -4.37 25.71 12.07
C PRO A 71 -3.74 24.36 11.65
N ALA A 72 -4.55 23.39 11.21
CA ALA A 72 -4.07 22.07 10.83
C ALA A 72 -3.68 21.95 9.35
N VAL A 73 -3.98 22.93 8.49
CA VAL A 73 -3.78 22.83 7.03
C VAL A 73 -2.34 22.47 6.62
N ILE A 74 -1.34 23.03 7.29
CA ILE A 74 0.06 22.72 6.99
C ILE A 74 0.45 21.33 7.49
N ALA A 75 -0.09 20.90 8.65
CA ALA A 75 0.15 19.55 9.16
C ALA A 75 -0.46 18.50 8.24
N ASP A 76 -1.60 18.78 7.63
CA ASP A 76 -2.27 17.93 6.65
C ASP A 76 -1.43 17.79 5.38
N GLN A 77 -1.04 18.87 4.75
CA GLN A 77 -0.20 18.84 3.54
C GLN A 77 1.17 18.20 3.77
N VAL A 78 1.83 18.44 4.90
CA VAL A 78 3.07 17.74 5.28
C VAL A 78 2.80 16.26 5.49
N GLY A 79 1.63 15.92 6.04
CA GLY A 79 1.17 14.55 6.27
C GLY A 79 1.17 13.70 5.00
N ASP A 80 0.68 14.23 3.90
CA ASP A 80 0.65 13.55 2.61
C ASP A 80 2.05 13.13 2.12
N ASN A 81 3.07 13.97 2.33
CA ASN A 81 4.45 13.59 1.99
C ASN A 81 4.97 12.47 2.91
N VAL A 82 4.62 12.48 4.19
CA VAL A 82 5.06 11.47 5.15
C VAL A 82 4.29 10.15 4.96
N GLY A 83 2.97 10.21 4.85
CA GLY A 83 2.10 9.03 4.75
C GLY A 83 2.10 8.40 3.35
N ASP A 84 1.80 9.20 2.34
CA ASP A 84 1.57 8.69 0.99
C ASP A 84 2.86 8.55 0.17
N ILE A 85 3.83 9.46 0.27
CA ILE A 85 5.09 9.33 -0.48
C ILE A 85 6.07 8.43 0.26
N ALA A 86 6.51 8.82 1.46
CA ALA A 86 7.52 8.05 2.20
C ALA A 86 6.97 6.70 2.66
N GLY A 87 5.71 6.65 3.15
CA GLY A 87 5.04 5.42 3.56
C GLY A 87 4.88 4.43 2.40
N THR A 88 4.35 4.86 1.24
CA THR A 88 4.19 3.99 0.07
C THR A 88 5.55 3.59 -0.52
N GLY A 89 6.52 4.50 -0.56
CA GLY A 89 7.87 4.19 -1.03
C GLY A 89 8.55 3.11 -0.19
N SER A 90 8.42 3.16 1.14
CA SER A 90 8.97 2.16 2.05
C SER A 90 8.24 0.82 1.96
N ASP A 91 6.92 0.82 1.79
CA ASP A 91 6.09 -0.36 1.58
C ASP A 91 6.50 -1.12 0.31
N VAL A 92 6.56 -0.42 -0.80
CA VAL A 92 6.95 -1.04 -2.05
C VAL A 92 8.42 -1.47 -2.04
N PHE A 93 9.31 -0.72 -1.40
CA PHE A 93 10.71 -1.11 -1.23
C PHE A 93 10.83 -2.45 -0.48
N GLN A 94 10.15 -2.59 0.66
CA GLN A 94 10.22 -3.83 1.43
C GLN A 94 9.60 -5.02 0.68
N SER A 95 8.46 -4.85 0.00
CA SER A 95 7.85 -5.89 -0.82
C SER A 95 8.77 -6.34 -1.95
N TYR A 96 9.48 -5.39 -2.56
CA TYR A 96 10.47 -5.64 -3.60
C TYR A 96 11.65 -6.46 -3.10
N VAL A 97 12.22 -6.08 -1.95
CA VAL A 97 13.33 -6.80 -1.31
C VAL A 97 12.89 -8.20 -0.87
N CYS A 98 11.75 -8.33 -0.21
CA CYS A 98 11.23 -9.61 0.28
C CYS A 98 10.96 -10.60 -0.86
N THR A 99 10.28 -10.13 -1.93
CA THR A 99 10.00 -10.97 -3.10
C THR A 99 11.28 -11.44 -3.78
N LEU A 100 12.23 -10.53 -3.94
CA LEU A 100 13.50 -10.84 -4.60
C LEU A 100 14.30 -11.87 -3.80
N ILE A 101 14.40 -11.72 -2.49
CA ILE A 101 15.06 -12.69 -1.60
C ILE A 101 14.37 -14.05 -1.68
N ALA A 102 13.03 -14.11 -1.60
CA ALA A 102 12.29 -15.36 -1.72
C ALA A 102 12.51 -16.04 -3.09
N ALA A 103 12.51 -15.27 -4.17
CA ALA A 103 12.77 -15.79 -5.52
C ALA A 103 14.21 -16.28 -5.67
N MET A 104 15.18 -15.60 -5.08
CA MET A 104 16.59 -16.03 -5.09
C MET A 104 16.80 -17.33 -4.29
N ILE A 105 16.20 -17.46 -3.10
CA ILE A 105 16.31 -18.66 -2.25
C ILE A 105 15.73 -19.88 -2.99
N LEU A 106 14.50 -19.79 -3.50
CA LEU A 106 13.87 -20.90 -4.22
C LEU A 106 14.54 -21.15 -5.58
N GLY A 107 14.93 -20.11 -6.28
CA GLY A 107 15.64 -20.21 -7.54
C GLY A 107 17.01 -20.88 -7.40
N ALA A 108 17.76 -20.55 -6.35
CA ALA A 108 19.04 -21.17 -6.04
C ALA A 108 18.91 -22.68 -5.84
N SER A 109 17.86 -23.12 -5.12
CA SER A 109 17.64 -24.54 -4.83
C SER A 109 17.26 -25.39 -6.06
N ILE A 110 16.68 -24.78 -7.12
CA ILE A 110 16.18 -25.49 -8.30
C ILE A 110 17.11 -25.32 -9.51
N TYR A 111 17.60 -24.10 -9.76
CA TYR A 111 18.34 -23.71 -10.95
C TYR A 111 19.74 -23.14 -10.65
N GLY A 112 20.19 -23.19 -9.39
CA GLY A 112 21.48 -22.64 -8.97
C GLY A 112 21.59 -21.14 -9.31
N SER A 113 22.73 -20.73 -9.84
CA SER A 113 23.00 -19.32 -10.19
C SER A 113 22.04 -18.74 -11.24
N ASN A 114 21.51 -19.56 -12.15
CA ASN A 114 20.51 -19.11 -13.12
C ASN A 114 19.19 -18.72 -12.45
N GLY A 115 18.77 -19.46 -11.41
CA GLY A 115 17.59 -19.16 -10.61
C GLY A 115 17.73 -17.89 -9.77
N ILE A 116 18.95 -17.52 -9.39
CA ILE A 116 19.25 -16.25 -8.71
C ILE A 116 19.28 -15.10 -9.72
N ALA A 117 19.92 -15.29 -10.88
CA ALA A 117 20.13 -14.23 -11.85
C ALA A 117 18.84 -13.78 -12.54
N TYR A 118 17.94 -14.70 -12.87
CA TYR A 118 16.74 -14.39 -13.65
C TYR A 118 15.82 -13.37 -12.97
N PRO A 119 15.38 -13.50 -11.71
CA PRO A 119 14.55 -12.51 -11.04
C PRO A 119 15.24 -11.15 -10.91
N LEU A 120 16.54 -11.10 -10.66
CA LEU A 120 17.33 -9.86 -10.62
C LEU A 120 17.31 -9.14 -11.97
N LEU A 121 17.53 -9.87 -13.07
CA LEU A 121 17.56 -9.30 -14.41
C LEU A 121 16.17 -8.87 -14.89
N VAL A 122 15.12 -9.61 -14.55
CA VAL A 122 13.74 -9.22 -14.87
C VAL A 122 13.38 -7.91 -14.17
N LEU A 123 13.65 -7.77 -12.88
CA LEU A 123 13.38 -6.54 -12.15
C LEU A 123 14.27 -5.38 -12.63
N GLY A 124 15.53 -5.64 -12.97
CA GLY A 124 16.43 -4.66 -13.58
C GLY A 124 15.93 -4.17 -14.94
N SER A 125 15.46 -5.08 -15.79
CA SER A 125 14.85 -4.72 -17.07
C SER A 125 13.55 -3.93 -16.90
N GLY A 126 12.74 -4.27 -15.88
CA GLY A 126 11.54 -3.54 -15.52
C GLY A 126 11.81 -2.09 -15.11
N LEU A 127 12.88 -1.87 -14.36
CA LEU A 127 13.32 -0.52 -14.01
C LEU A 127 13.68 0.29 -15.27
N ILE A 128 14.48 -0.28 -16.17
CA ILE A 128 14.86 0.35 -17.44
C ILE A 128 13.62 0.64 -18.29
N SER A 129 12.71 -0.34 -18.38
CA SER A 129 11.44 -0.22 -19.12
C SER A 129 10.58 0.92 -18.56
N SER A 130 10.52 1.07 -17.23
CA SER A 130 9.79 2.15 -16.57
C SER A 130 10.43 3.51 -16.82
N MET A 131 11.75 3.60 -16.82
CA MET A 131 12.47 4.84 -17.20
C MET A 131 12.17 5.25 -18.65
N ILE A 132 12.21 4.29 -19.58
CA ILE A 132 11.85 4.55 -20.98
C ILE A 132 10.38 4.96 -21.09
N GLY A 133 9.47 4.24 -20.39
CA GLY A 133 8.05 4.54 -20.36
C GLY A 133 7.74 5.96 -19.86
N SER A 134 8.51 6.50 -18.92
CA SER A 134 8.33 7.85 -18.40
C SER A 134 8.59 8.94 -19.44
N PHE A 135 9.45 8.69 -20.44
CA PHE A 135 9.65 9.65 -21.55
C PHE A 135 8.42 9.84 -22.44
N PHE A 136 7.50 8.87 -22.44
CA PHE A 136 6.22 9.01 -23.16
C PHE A 136 5.20 9.86 -22.41
N ILE A 137 5.39 10.08 -21.09
CA ILE A 137 4.55 10.94 -20.26
C ILE A 137 4.97 12.41 -20.44
N ARG A 138 5.08 12.88 -21.69
CA ARG A 138 5.33 14.30 -21.97
C ARG A 138 4.01 15.05 -21.96
N ILE A 139 3.86 15.96 -21.02
CA ILE A 139 2.65 16.80 -20.83
C ILE A 139 2.56 17.81 -21.99
N LYS A 140 2.05 17.37 -23.11
CA LYS A 140 1.55 18.25 -24.21
C LYS A 140 0.05 18.01 -24.51
N SER A 141 -0.59 17.14 -23.75
CA SER A 141 -1.98 16.71 -24.02
C SER A 141 -2.84 16.98 -22.78
N ILE A 142 -4.05 17.43 -23.04
CA ILE A 142 -5.09 17.75 -22.05
C ILE A 142 -5.54 16.51 -21.24
N ASN A 143 -5.15 15.29 -21.63
CA ASN A 143 -5.59 14.06 -20.98
C ASN A 143 -4.44 13.33 -20.25
N VAL A 144 -4.09 13.85 -19.06
CA VAL A 144 -3.01 13.32 -18.19
C VAL A 144 -3.24 11.85 -17.86
N LYS A 145 -4.48 11.43 -17.59
CA LYS A 145 -4.85 10.03 -17.32
C LYS A 145 -4.41 9.08 -18.43
N ARG A 146 -4.68 9.42 -19.69
CA ARG A 146 -4.27 8.57 -20.84
C ARG A 146 -2.77 8.44 -20.96
N LEU A 147 -2.03 9.52 -20.66
CA LEU A 147 -0.58 9.52 -20.71
C LEU A 147 0.03 8.63 -19.63
N VAL A 148 -0.48 8.73 -18.40
CA VAL A 148 -0.04 7.92 -17.26
C VAL A 148 -0.28 6.43 -17.54
N ASN A 149 -1.48 6.08 -18.00
CA ASN A 149 -1.81 4.69 -18.35
C ASN A 149 -0.98 4.19 -19.55
N ALA A 150 -0.70 5.03 -20.55
CA ALA A 150 0.15 4.67 -21.68
C ALA A 150 1.58 4.36 -21.25
N GLY A 151 2.15 5.15 -20.33
CA GLY A 151 3.46 4.88 -19.73
C GLY A 151 3.51 3.53 -19.02
N MET A 152 2.47 3.20 -18.25
CA MET A 152 2.35 1.92 -17.55
C MET A 152 2.28 0.74 -18.56
N TYR A 153 1.40 0.82 -19.55
CA TYR A 153 1.25 -0.26 -20.55
C TYR A 153 2.52 -0.44 -21.39
N PHE A 154 3.19 0.66 -21.76
CA PHE A 154 4.44 0.58 -22.49
C PHE A 154 5.55 -0.07 -21.65
N SER A 155 5.69 0.31 -20.38
CA SER A 155 6.63 -0.30 -19.46
C SER A 155 6.35 -1.80 -19.28
N ALA A 156 5.08 -2.18 -19.15
CA ALA A 156 4.65 -3.57 -19.05
C ALA A 156 5.02 -4.38 -20.30
N ALA A 157 4.74 -3.87 -21.49
CA ALA A 157 5.05 -4.53 -22.76
C ALA A 157 6.56 -4.69 -22.96
N LEU A 158 7.34 -3.66 -22.68
CA LEU A 158 8.80 -3.71 -22.83
C LEU A 158 9.44 -4.67 -21.81
N THR A 159 8.93 -4.70 -20.57
CA THR A 159 9.38 -5.67 -19.56
C THR A 159 9.01 -7.10 -19.94
N ALA A 160 7.82 -7.33 -20.48
CA ALA A 160 7.42 -8.64 -20.98
C ALA A 160 8.35 -9.12 -22.10
N LEU A 161 8.70 -8.24 -23.05
CA LEU A 161 9.66 -8.57 -24.11
C LEU A 161 11.05 -8.90 -23.53
N ALA A 162 11.55 -8.08 -22.60
CA ALA A 162 12.84 -8.32 -21.96
C ALA A 162 12.85 -9.65 -21.19
N SER A 163 11.78 -9.97 -20.45
CA SER A 163 11.66 -11.23 -19.71
C SER A 163 11.62 -12.45 -20.63
N ALA A 164 11.02 -12.33 -21.83
CA ALA A 164 11.04 -13.39 -22.85
C ALA A 164 12.46 -13.66 -23.36
N ILE A 165 13.20 -12.61 -23.69
CA ILE A 165 14.60 -12.71 -24.13
C ILE A 165 15.46 -13.34 -23.03
N LEU A 166 15.33 -12.87 -21.79
CA LEU A 166 16.06 -13.40 -20.64
C LEU A 166 15.72 -14.86 -20.35
N SER A 167 14.43 -15.24 -20.44
CA SER A 167 13.99 -16.62 -20.26
C SER A 167 14.63 -17.56 -21.30
N TRP A 168 14.68 -17.12 -22.57
CA TRP A 168 15.32 -17.88 -23.63
C TRP A 168 16.83 -18.02 -23.43
N ILE A 169 17.52 -16.95 -23.07
CA ILE A 169 18.99 -16.96 -22.88
C ILE A 169 19.39 -17.83 -21.68
N ILE A 170 18.66 -17.73 -20.56
CA ILE A 170 19.05 -18.35 -19.28
C ILE A 170 18.59 -19.80 -19.20
N PHE A 171 17.37 -20.10 -19.65
CA PHE A 171 16.73 -21.40 -19.47
C PHE A 171 16.52 -22.18 -20.79
N ASN A 172 16.91 -21.62 -21.94
CA ASN A 172 16.63 -22.19 -23.27
C ASN A 172 15.14 -22.52 -23.50
N GLY A 173 14.23 -21.72 -22.90
CA GLY A 173 12.80 -21.92 -22.96
C GLY A 173 12.02 -20.68 -22.53
N LEU A 174 10.70 -20.71 -22.74
CA LEU A 174 9.82 -19.58 -22.45
C LEU A 174 8.94 -19.78 -21.20
N ASN A 175 9.11 -20.86 -20.43
CA ASN A 175 8.27 -21.14 -19.26
C ASN A 175 8.36 -20.01 -18.22
N ALA A 176 9.56 -19.58 -17.87
CA ALA A 176 9.77 -18.49 -16.92
C ALA A 176 9.16 -17.16 -17.42
N PHE A 177 9.22 -16.91 -18.73
CA PHE A 177 8.53 -15.75 -19.34
C PHE A 177 7.02 -15.85 -19.18
N TYR A 178 6.38 -16.97 -19.48
CA TYR A 178 4.92 -17.11 -19.33
C TYR A 178 4.48 -16.86 -17.89
N ILE A 179 5.28 -17.28 -16.92
CA ILE A 179 5.00 -17.05 -15.51
C ILE A 179 5.12 -15.54 -15.16
N VAL A 180 6.21 -14.89 -15.55
CA VAL A 180 6.39 -13.44 -15.34
C VAL A 180 5.26 -12.66 -16.01
N LEU A 181 4.84 -13.07 -17.20
CA LEU A 181 3.72 -12.46 -17.93
C LEU A 181 2.40 -12.54 -17.14
N THR A 182 2.13 -13.65 -16.42
CA THR A 182 0.92 -13.72 -15.57
C THR A 182 0.92 -12.63 -14.50
N GLY A 183 2.06 -12.35 -13.87
CA GLY A 183 2.22 -11.27 -12.91
C GLY A 183 2.00 -9.89 -13.54
N ILE A 184 2.59 -9.63 -14.70
CA ILE A 184 2.41 -8.37 -15.45
C ILE A 184 0.94 -8.16 -15.83
N ILE A 185 0.27 -9.19 -16.33
CA ILE A 185 -1.17 -9.13 -16.67
C ILE A 185 -2.01 -8.86 -15.42
N ALA A 186 -1.68 -9.50 -14.29
CA ALA A 186 -2.39 -9.29 -13.04
C ALA A 186 -2.36 -7.83 -12.58
N VAL A 187 -1.22 -7.14 -12.68
CA VAL A 187 -1.12 -5.70 -12.36
C VAL A 187 -2.05 -4.86 -13.23
N VAL A 188 -2.05 -5.11 -14.54
CA VAL A 188 -2.87 -4.35 -15.49
C VAL A 188 -4.36 -4.56 -15.22
N LEU A 189 -4.77 -5.81 -14.98
CA LEU A 189 -6.16 -6.13 -14.64
C LEU A 189 -6.58 -5.51 -13.30
N LEU A 190 -5.70 -5.58 -12.31
CA LEU A 190 -5.96 -5.01 -10.99
C LEU A 190 -6.12 -3.49 -11.04
N ALA A 191 -5.28 -2.81 -11.81
CA ALA A 191 -5.40 -1.37 -12.03
C ALA A 191 -6.74 -1.00 -12.67
N TYR A 192 -7.18 -1.76 -13.68
CA TYR A 192 -8.46 -1.55 -14.34
C TYR A 192 -9.67 -1.76 -13.40
N VAL A 193 -9.63 -2.83 -12.60
CA VAL A 193 -10.70 -3.13 -11.63
C VAL A 193 -10.76 -2.07 -10.53
N THR A 194 -9.61 -1.67 -10.01
CA THR A 194 -9.54 -0.60 -9.00
C THR A 194 -10.10 0.71 -9.53
N GLU A 195 -9.72 1.07 -10.76
CA GLU A 195 -10.25 2.25 -11.42
C GLU A 195 -11.79 2.19 -11.55
N TYR A 196 -12.36 1.03 -11.84
CA TYR A 196 -13.82 0.88 -11.91
C TYR A 196 -14.51 1.17 -10.58
N TYR A 197 -13.98 0.65 -9.46
CA TYR A 197 -14.60 0.81 -8.15
C TYR A 197 -14.37 2.19 -7.52
N THR A 198 -13.31 2.89 -7.93
CA THR A 198 -12.89 4.14 -7.26
C THR A 198 -13.00 5.39 -8.11
N SER A 199 -13.26 5.29 -9.44
CA SER A 199 -13.34 6.49 -10.28
C SER A 199 -14.64 7.25 -10.10
N PRO A 200 -14.58 8.61 -10.10
CA PRO A 200 -15.76 9.45 -10.23
C PRO A 200 -16.58 9.08 -11.47
N MET A 201 -17.88 9.31 -11.44
CA MET A 201 -18.85 8.99 -12.54
C MET A 201 -18.98 7.49 -12.86
N LYS A 202 -18.35 6.59 -12.13
CA LYS A 202 -18.62 5.15 -12.21
C LYS A 202 -19.71 4.76 -11.20
N LYS A 203 -20.47 3.70 -11.53
CA LYS A 203 -21.62 3.25 -10.71
C LYS A 203 -21.30 3.09 -9.22
N PRO A 204 -20.16 2.49 -8.79
CA PRO A 204 -19.86 2.34 -7.37
C PRO A 204 -19.78 3.69 -6.64
N VAL A 205 -19.00 4.64 -7.16
CA VAL A 205 -18.84 5.98 -6.56
C VAL A 205 -20.16 6.78 -6.64
N ASP A 206 -20.87 6.73 -7.77
CA ASP A 206 -22.17 7.37 -7.94
C ASP A 206 -23.23 6.85 -6.93
N SER A 207 -23.17 5.58 -6.54
CA SER A 207 -24.05 5.03 -5.52
C SER A 207 -23.81 5.65 -4.13
N ILE A 208 -22.55 5.96 -3.80
CA ILE A 208 -22.19 6.64 -2.54
C ILE A 208 -22.65 8.10 -2.58
N VAL A 209 -22.48 8.80 -3.71
CA VAL A 209 -22.97 10.18 -3.89
C VAL A 209 -24.48 10.24 -3.68
N LYS A 210 -25.24 9.34 -4.31
CA LYS A 210 -26.70 9.26 -4.14
C LYS A 210 -27.11 8.91 -2.71
N ALA A 211 -26.38 8.00 -2.06
CA ALA A 211 -26.64 7.66 -0.66
C ALA A 211 -26.40 8.87 0.27
N SER A 212 -25.46 9.78 -0.07
CA SER A 212 -25.19 11.00 0.68
C SER A 212 -26.36 11.98 0.70
N GLU A 213 -27.24 11.95 -0.31
CA GLU A 213 -28.47 12.77 -0.36
C GLU A 213 -29.42 12.44 0.81
N THR A 214 -29.36 11.23 1.30
CA THR A 214 -30.22 10.74 2.40
C THR A 214 -29.57 10.87 3.78
N GLY A 215 -28.29 11.23 3.82
CA GLY A 215 -27.53 11.48 5.05
C GLY A 215 -26.36 10.53 5.27
N PRO A 216 -25.58 10.76 6.35
CA PRO A 216 -24.29 10.09 6.56
C PRO A 216 -24.42 8.58 6.80
N ALA A 217 -25.51 8.09 7.42
CA ALA A 217 -25.67 6.66 7.71
C ALA A 217 -25.71 5.82 6.43
N LEU A 218 -26.47 6.24 5.40
CA LEU A 218 -26.55 5.52 4.14
C LEU A 218 -25.29 5.73 3.29
N ASN A 219 -24.62 6.87 3.38
CA ASN A 219 -23.29 7.07 2.79
C ASN A 219 -22.31 6.01 3.32
N VAL A 220 -22.19 5.87 4.65
CA VAL A 220 -21.29 4.88 5.29
C VAL A 220 -21.63 3.46 4.85
N LEU A 221 -22.89 3.07 4.85
CA LEU A 221 -23.30 1.74 4.40
C LEU A 221 -22.98 1.50 2.92
N SER A 222 -23.21 2.50 2.06
CA SER A 222 -22.92 2.39 0.63
C SER A 222 -21.43 2.20 0.35
N GLY A 223 -20.57 3.00 0.96
CA GLY A 223 -19.13 2.88 0.77
C GLY A 223 -18.55 1.57 1.34
N LEU A 224 -19.07 1.11 2.49
CA LEU A 224 -18.69 -0.20 3.01
C LEU A 224 -19.10 -1.33 2.04
N THR A 225 -20.31 -1.25 1.47
CA THR A 225 -20.79 -2.22 0.48
C THR A 225 -19.91 -2.23 -0.77
N VAL A 226 -19.53 -1.06 -1.30
CA VAL A 226 -18.61 -0.93 -2.42
C VAL A 226 -17.25 -1.56 -2.11
N GLY A 227 -16.72 -1.34 -0.90
CA GLY A 227 -15.48 -1.96 -0.46
C GLY A 227 -15.56 -3.49 -0.37
N LEU A 228 -16.64 -4.03 0.21
CA LEU A 228 -16.87 -5.48 0.31
C LEU A 228 -16.97 -6.12 -1.09
N GLU A 229 -17.78 -5.56 -1.97
CA GLU A 229 -17.92 -6.04 -3.35
C GLU A 229 -16.60 -5.96 -4.12
N GLY A 230 -15.86 -4.85 -3.93
CA GLY A 230 -14.60 -4.58 -4.59
C GLY A 230 -13.47 -5.57 -4.25
N THR A 231 -13.61 -6.40 -3.21
CA THR A 231 -12.62 -7.44 -2.88
C THR A 231 -12.66 -8.64 -3.82
N ALA A 232 -13.82 -8.94 -4.42
CA ALA A 232 -14.07 -10.20 -5.12
C ALA A 232 -13.20 -10.38 -6.38
N ILE A 233 -13.25 -9.44 -7.31
CA ILE A 233 -12.53 -9.54 -8.59
C ILE A 233 -11.01 -9.52 -8.39
N PRO A 234 -10.41 -8.61 -7.58
CA PRO A 234 -8.99 -8.68 -7.26
C PRO A 234 -8.55 -10.02 -6.68
N THR A 235 -9.33 -10.59 -5.76
CA THR A 235 -9.03 -11.91 -5.18
C THR A 235 -9.02 -13.01 -6.26
N ILE A 236 -9.95 -12.98 -7.22
CA ILE A 236 -9.96 -13.92 -8.35
C ILE A 236 -8.72 -13.73 -9.24
N ILE A 237 -8.29 -12.50 -9.49
CA ILE A 237 -7.06 -12.21 -10.24
C ILE A 237 -5.85 -12.82 -9.55
N PHE A 238 -5.69 -12.62 -8.24
CA PHE A 238 -4.60 -13.23 -7.47
C PHE A 238 -4.65 -14.75 -7.49
N LEU A 239 -5.83 -15.34 -7.27
CA LEU A 239 -6.02 -16.78 -7.34
C LEU A 239 -5.60 -17.35 -8.70
N ALA A 240 -6.06 -16.75 -9.79
CA ALA A 240 -5.69 -17.15 -11.14
C ALA A 240 -4.17 -17.04 -11.37
N THR A 241 -3.55 -15.95 -10.92
CA THR A 241 -2.11 -15.73 -11.04
C THR A 241 -1.33 -16.81 -10.30
N ILE A 242 -1.69 -17.12 -9.05
CA ILE A 242 -1.02 -18.12 -8.22
C ILE A 242 -1.18 -19.51 -8.84
N LEU A 243 -2.40 -19.90 -9.25
CA LEU A 243 -2.66 -21.23 -9.80
C LEU A 243 -1.96 -21.45 -11.16
N LEU A 244 -1.98 -20.45 -12.04
CA LEU A 244 -1.28 -20.52 -13.31
C LEU A 244 0.24 -20.61 -13.09
N ALA A 245 0.80 -19.77 -12.24
CA ALA A 245 2.22 -19.77 -11.93
C ALA A 245 2.67 -21.11 -11.32
N TYR A 246 1.90 -21.64 -10.38
CA TYR A 246 2.15 -22.94 -9.76
C TYR A 246 2.12 -24.10 -10.78
N ARG A 247 1.21 -24.03 -11.75
CA ARG A 247 1.07 -25.07 -12.79
C ARG A 247 2.30 -25.19 -13.70
N PHE A 248 3.03 -24.08 -13.91
CA PHE A 248 4.23 -24.08 -14.75
C PHE A 248 5.49 -24.54 -14.00
N GLU A 249 5.77 -24.00 -12.81
CA GLU A 249 7.06 -24.21 -12.10
C GLU A 249 6.88 -24.35 -10.57
N GLY A 250 5.72 -24.84 -10.12
CA GLY A 250 5.47 -25.08 -8.68
C GLY A 250 5.65 -23.81 -7.84
N LEU A 251 6.27 -23.98 -6.68
CA LEU A 251 6.46 -22.86 -5.73
C LEU A 251 7.38 -21.76 -6.29
N TYR A 252 8.40 -22.12 -7.07
CA TYR A 252 9.26 -21.13 -7.72
C TYR A 252 8.49 -20.31 -8.75
N GLY A 253 7.56 -20.93 -9.47
CA GLY A 253 6.65 -20.21 -10.39
C GLY A 253 5.89 -19.07 -9.69
N ILE A 254 5.37 -19.32 -8.48
CA ILE A 254 4.67 -18.27 -7.72
C ILE A 254 5.58 -17.08 -7.43
N THR A 255 6.85 -17.32 -7.07
CA THR A 255 7.80 -16.23 -6.82
C THR A 255 8.13 -15.45 -8.09
N LEU A 256 8.23 -16.13 -9.25
CA LEU A 256 8.44 -15.46 -10.54
C LEU A 256 7.23 -14.63 -10.97
N ALA A 257 6.01 -15.08 -10.69
CA ALA A 257 4.81 -14.26 -10.92
C ALA A 257 4.81 -13.00 -10.05
N ALA A 258 5.22 -13.11 -8.78
CA ALA A 258 5.42 -11.96 -7.90
C ALA A 258 6.49 -11.00 -8.44
N VAL A 259 7.60 -11.51 -8.98
CA VAL A 259 8.63 -10.73 -9.67
C VAL A 259 8.04 -10.02 -10.90
N GLY A 260 7.22 -10.70 -11.69
CA GLY A 260 6.50 -10.11 -12.83
C GLY A 260 5.56 -8.98 -12.40
N PHE A 261 4.81 -9.19 -11.31
CA PHE A 261 3.92 -8.20 -10.73
C PHE A 261 4.68 -6.93 -10.28
N LEU A 262 5.86 -7.09 -9.68
CA LEU A 262 6.71 -6.00 -9.21
C LEU A 262 7.54 -5.33 -10.32
N SER A 263 7.61 -5.91 -11.51
CA SER A 263 8.55 -5.48 -12.54
C SER A 263 8.31 -4.07 -13.08
N ILE A 264 7.06 -3.56 -13.03
CA ILE A 264 6.69 -2.19 -13.45
C ILE A 264 6.58 -1.21 -12.28
N ASN A 265 7.15 -1.57 -11.14
CA ASN A 265 7.04 -0.86 -9.88
C ASN A 265 7.50 0.61 -9.96
N ALA A 266 8.58 0.92 -10.70
CA ALA A 266 9.07 2.29 -10.79
C ALA A 266 8.04 3.25 -11.43
N THR A 267 7.28 2.78 -12.43
CA THR A 267 6.16 3.54 -13.00
C THR A 267 5.06 3.78 -11.95
N LEU A 268 4.68 2.74 -11.22
CA LEU A 268 3.60 2.82 -10.23
C LEU A 268 3.97 3.66 -9.01
N ILE A 269 5.21 3.60 -8.53
CA ILE A 269 5.68 4.52 -7.47
C ILE A 269 5.66 5.98 -7.95
N SER A 270 6.07 6.24 -9.19
CA SER A 270 5.98 7.59 -9.76
C SER A 270 4.54 8.09 -9.81
N MET A 271 3.60 7.21 -10.15
CA MET A 271 2.15 7.51 -10.11
C MET A 271 1.65 7.74 -8.67
N ALA A 272 2.14 6.96 -7.70
CA ALA A 272 1.78 7.12 -6.30
C ALA A 272 2.25 8.47 -5.74
N SER A 273 3.45 8.90 -6.09
CA SER A 273 4.01 10.18 -5.65
C SER A 273 3.38 11.39 -6.35
N TYR A 274 2.88 11.22 -7.56
CA TYR A 274 2.22 12.28 -8.33
C TYR A 274 1.00 12.85 -7.58
N GLY A 275 0.17 12.00 -6.99
CA GLY A 275 -1.04 12.42 -6.27
C GLY A 275 -0.75 13.43 -5.15
N PRO A 276 0.05 13.08 -4.12
CA PRO A 276 0.38 14.00 -3.02
C PRO A 276 1.09 15.29 -3.48
N ILE A 277 1.94 15.21 -4.50
CA ILE A 277 2.63 16.40 -5.04
C ILE A 277 1.63 17.39 -5.63
N VAL A 278 0.66 16.90 -6.40
CA VAL A 278 -0.34 17.75 -7.03
C VAL A 278 -1.35 18.27 -6.00
N ASP A 279 -1.74 17.45 -5.05
CA ASP A 279 -2.62 17.80 -3.93
C ASP A 279 -2.01 18.97 -3.12
N ASN A 280 -0.74 18.83 -2.70
CA ASN A 280 -0.02 19.92 -2.02
C ASN A 280 0.14 21.18 -2.89
N ALA A 281 0.39 21.03 -4.19
CA ALA A 281 0.48 22.18 -5.09
C ALA A 281 -0.89 22.88 -5.23
N ASN A 282 -1.99 22.13 -5.25
CA ASN A 282 -3.34 22.67 -5.26
C ASN A 282 -3.65 23.44 -3.96
N GLY A 283 -3.25 22.89 -2.81
CA GLY A 283 -3.36 23.56 -1.51
C GLY A 283 -2.56 24.86 -1.45
N LEU A 284 -1.32 24.88 -1.96
CA LEU A 284 -0.52 26.12 -2.05
C LEU A 284 -1.19 27.19 -2.92
N ILE A 285 -1.78 26.80 -4.05
CA ILE A 285 -2.55 27.70 -4.93
C ILE A 285 -3.79 28.22 -4.22
N ALA A 286 -4.49 27.38 -3.46
CA ALA A 286 -5.64 27.80 -2.66
C ALA A 286 -5.24 28.82 -1.59
N MET A 287 -4.16 28.56 -0.85
CA MET A 287 -3.66 29.45 0.23
C MET A 287 -3.09 30.77 -0.31
N SER A 288 -2.50 30.77 -1.51
CA SER A 288 -1.92 31.97 -2.11
C SER A 288 -2.95 32.94 -2.69
N GLY A 289 -4.21 32.51 -2.81
CA GLY A 289 -5.25 33.30 -3.49
C GLY A 289 -5.01 33.49 -4.97
N ALA A 290 -4.39 32.51 -5.64
CA ALA A 290 -4.07 32.55 -7.07
C ALA A 290 -5.34 32.69 -7.93
N ASP A 291 -5.13 33.04 -9.21
CA ASP A 291 -6.21 33.28 -10.15
C ASP A 291 -7.08 32.02 -10.42
N PRO A 292 -8.36 32.21 -10.81
CA PRO A 292 -9.30 31.09 -10.99
C PRO A 292 -8.89 30.10 -12.10
N GLU A 293 -8.08 30.50 -13.08
CA GLU A 293 -7.64 29.65 -14.18
C GLU A 293 -6.55 28.68 -13.67
N SER A 294 -5.56 29.17 -12.92
CA SER A 294 -4.55 28.35 -12.26
C SER A 294 -5.20 27.32 -11.34
N ARG A 295 -6.20 27.74 -10.55
CA ARG A 295 -6.95 26.84 -9.69
C ARG A 295 -7.65 25.74 -10.47
N ARG A 296 -8.38 26.07 -11.55
CA ARG A 296 -9.07 25.07 -12.37
C ARG A 296 -8.11 24.05 -13.01
N ILE A 297 -6.92 24.48 -13.41
CA ILE A 297 -5.88 23.57 -13.93
C ILE A 297 -5.44 22.60 -12.83
N MET A 298 -5.15 23.09 -11.63
CA MET A 298 -4.70 22.25 -10.53
C MET A 298 -5.79 21.30 -10.04
N ASP A 299 -7.03 21.72 -9.92
CA ASP A 299 -8.17 20.85 -9.59
C ASP A 299 -8.30 19.69 -10.59
N SER A 300 -8.05 19.97 -11.89
CA SER A 300 -8.08 18.93 -12.92
C SER A 300 -6.92 17.92 -12.82
N LEU A 301 -5.75 18.37 -12.38
CA LEU A 301 -4.57 17.53 -12.14
C LEU A 301 -4.74 16.70 -10.87
N ASP A 302 -5.30 17.30 -9.81
CA ASP A 302 -5.58 16.64 -8.55
C ASP A 302 -6.61 15.51 -8.70
N ALA A 303 -7.66 15.71 -9.50
CA ALA A 303 -8.62 14.65 -9.81
C ALA A 303 -7.96 13.40 -10.43
N VAL A 304 -6.89 13.57 -11.24
CA VAL A 304 -6.08 12.46 -11.76
C VAL A 304 -5.21 11.87 -10.67
N GLY A 305 -4.65 12.71 -9.81
CA GLY A 305 -3.81 12.32 -8.66
C GLY A 305 -4.54 11.34 -7.73
N ASN A 306 -5.78 11.64 -7.36
CA ASN A 306 -6.57 10.79 -6.47
C ASN A 306 -6.89 9.42 -7.06
N MET A 307 -7.17 9.37 -8.36
CA MET A 307 -7.39 8.09 -9.04
C MET A 307 -6.10 7.25 -9.07
N THR A 308 -4.94 7.86 -9.33
CA THR A 308 -3.66 7.14 -9.33
C THR A 308 -3.26 6.68 -7.92
N LYS A 309 -3.53 7.49 -6.87
CA LYS A 309 -3.35 7.09 -5.46
C LYS A 309 -4.10 5.77 -5.15
N ALA A 310 -5.38 5.67 -5.54
CA ALA A 310 -6.20 4.47 -5.30
C ALA A 310 -5.62 3.22 -6.00
N VAL A 311 -5.26 3.33 -7.28
CA VAL A 311 -4.65 2.23 -8.04
C VAL A 311 -3.34 1.78 -7.38
N CYS A 312 -2.50 2.72 -6.95
CA CYS A 312 -1.21 2.40 -6.33
C CYS A 312 -1.37 1.73 -4.95
N LYS A 313 -2.39 2.10 -4.16
CA LYS A 313 -2.67 1.44 -2.87
C LYS A 313 -3.10 -0.01 -3.06
N VAL A 314 -4.02 -0.29 -3.97
CA VAL A 314 -4.43 -1.67 -4.29
C VAL A 314 -3.28 -2.46 -4.93
N TYR A 315 -2.43 -1.81 -5.72
CA TYR A 315 -1.19 -2.41 -6.22
C TYR A 315 -0.25 -2.81 -5.07
N ALA A 316 -0.03 -1.94 -4.07
CA ALA A 316 0.79 -2.23 -2.90
C ALA A 316 0.26 -3.45 -2.12
N VAL A 317 -1.06 -3.56 -1.90
CA VAL A 317 -1.70 -4.77 -1.37
C VAL A 317 -1.29 -5.99 -2.19
N GLY A 318 -1.38 -5.90 -3.51
CA GLY A 318 -1.04 -7.01 -4.41
C GLY A 318 0.43 -7.42 -4.35
N THR A 319 1.34 -6.46 -4.27
CA THR A 319 2.78 -6.75 -4.13
C THR A 319 3.07 -7.51 -2.85
N SER A 320 2.47 -7.08 -1.74
CA SER A 320 2.69 -7.68 -0.43
C SER A 320 2.05 -9.07 -0.31
N VAL A 321 0.87 -9.27 -0.88
CA VAL A 321 0.21 -10.58 -0.90
C VAL A 321 1.02 -11.59 -1.71
N LEU A 322 1.47 -11.25 -2.91
CA LEU A 322 2.29 -12.15 -3.72
C LEU A 322 3.67 -12.37 -3.09
N ALA A 323 4.28 -11.34 -2.49
CA ALA A 323 5.50 -11.48 -1.72
C ALA A 323 5.33 -12.45 -0.55
N GLN A 324 4.19 -12.37 0.18
CA GLN A 324 3.91 -13.28 1.28
C GLN A 324 3.72 -14.73 0.82
N VAL A 325 3.05 -14.97 -0.32
CA VAL A 325 2.94 -16.32 -0.89
C VAL A 325 4.33 -16.85 -1.27
N ALA A 326 5.19 -16.00 -1.82
CA ALA A 326 6.57 -16.34 -2.12
C ALA A 326 7.37 -16.66 -0.83
N LEU A 327 7.27 -15.82 0.20
CA LEU A 327 7.89 -16.03 1.51
C LEU A 327 7.37 -17.30 2.19
N PHE A 328 6.07 -17.56 2.11
CA PHE A 328 5.47 -18.79 2.64
C PHE A 328 6.04 -20.03 1.94
N SER A 329 6.21 -19.96 0.62
CA SER A 329 6.83 -21.04 -0.15
C SER A 329 8.29 -21.28 0.27
N ALA A 330 9.06 -20.20 0.45
CA ALA A 330 10.42 -20.27 0.96
C ALA A 330 10.47 -20.80 2.41
N TYR A 331 9.51 -20.40 3.26
CA TYR A 331 9.37 -20.90 4.63
C TYR A 331 9.13 -22.41 4.67
N LEU A 332 8.18 -22.94 3.89
CA LEU A 332 7.89 -24.37 3.82
C LEU A 332 9.15 -25.17 3.44
N ASN A 333 9.91 -24.65 2.46
CA ASN A 333 11.18 -25.27 2.06
C ASN A 333 12.21 -25.25 3.19
N ALA A 334 12.44 -24.08 3.82
CA ALA A 334 13.41 -23.92 4.90
C ALA A 334 13.05 -24.71 6.17
N ALA A 335 11.76 -24.83 6.48
CA ALA A 335 11.25 -25.62 7.61
C ALA A 335 11.14 -27.12 7.31
N CYS A 336 11.53 -27.57 6.12
CA CYS A 336 11.40 -28.96 5.65
C CYS A 336 9.95 -29.50 5.72
N LEU A 337 8.96 -28.64 5.60
CA LEU A 337 7.54 -29.01 5.59
C LEU A 337 7.09 -29.27 4.16
N LYS A 338 6.78 -30.54 3.82
CA LYS A 338 6.25 -30.91 2.50
C LYS A 338 4.83 -30.41 2.26
N THR A 339 4.02 -30.39 3.32
CA THR A 339 2.62 -29.97 3.33
C THR A 339 2.30 -29.34 4.68
N LEU A 340 1.34 -28.43 4.68
CA LEU A 340 0.75 -27.90 5.91
C LEU A 340 -0.60 -28.62 6.12
N ASP A 341 -0.64 -29.49 7.10
CA ASP A 341 -1.86 -30.25 7.42
C ASP A 341 -2.82 -29.38 8.24
N ILE A 342 -3.97 -29.05 7.63
CA ILE A 342 -5.02 -28.25 8.26
C ILE A 342 -5.71 -29.01 9.39
N SER A 343 -5.66 -30.36 9.41
CA SER A 343 -6.24 -31.14 10.50
C SER A 343 -5.40 -31.14 11.78
N ASN A 344 -4.13 -30.69 11.68
CA ASN A 344 -3.27 -30.56 12.85
C ASN A 344 -3.72 -29.38 13.73
N PRO A 345 -4.01 -29.59 15.03
CA PRO A 345 -4.47 -28.54 15.94
C PRO A 345 -3.49 -27.35 16.06
N LEU A 346 -2.17 -27.58 15.93
CA LEU A 346 -1.17 -26.53 15.97
C LEU A 346 -1.27 -25.61 14.73
N THR A 347 -1.51 -26.21 13.57
CA THR A 347 -1.77 -25.42 12.34
C THR A 347 -3.03 -24.57 12.49
N ILE A 348 -4.14 -25.16 13.01
CA ILE A 348 -5.37 -24.40 13.25
C ILE A 348 -5.13 -23.27 14.24
N ALA A 349 -4.43 -23.53 15.35
CA ALA A 349 -4.11 -22.52 16.36
C ALA A 349 -3.31 -21.37 15.73
N GLY A 350 -2.30 -21.68 14.91
CA GLY A 350 -1.53 -20.69 14.15
C GLY A 350 -2.43 -19.86 13.23
N MET A 351 -3.31 -20.51 12.45
CA MET A 351 -4.24 -19.82 11.54
C MET A 351 -5.17 -18.85 12.28
N LEU A 352 -5.73 -19.26 13.41
CA LEU A 352 -6.59 -18.40 14.23
C LEU A 352 -5.82 -17.22 14.80
N ILE A 353 -4.58 -17.42 15.28
CA ILE A 353 -3.72 -16.36 15.78
C ILE A 353 -3.41 -15.37 14.63
N GLY A 354 -2.97 -15.86 13.47
CA GLY A 354 -2.61 -15.02 12.32
C GLY A 354 -3.79 -14.20 11.80
N GLY A 355 -4.96 -14.82 11.68
CA GLY A 355 -6.19 -14.15 11.29
C GLY A 355 -6.61 -13.06 12.28
N THR A 356 -6.67 -13.41 13.58
CA THR A 356 -7.06 -12.47 14.65
C THR A 356 -6.07 -11.31 14.78
N LEU A 357 -4.78 -11.55 14.59
CA LEU A 357 -3.74 -10.55 14.68
C LEU A 357 -3.93 -9.42 13.65
N THR A 358 -4.42 -9.74 12.46
CA THR A 358 -4.78 -8.75 11.43
C THR A 358 -5.82 -7.75 11.94
N PHE A 359 -6.91 -8.24 12.53
CA PHE A 359 -7.96 -7.38 13.09
C PHE A 359 -7.47 -6.55 14.27
N LEU A 360 -6.66 -7.15 15.13
CA LEU A 360 -6.09 -6.45 16.29
C LEU A 360 -5.18 -5.31 15.85
N LEU A 361 -4.34 -5.53 14.83
CA LEU A 361 -3.46 -4.51 14.28
C LEU A 361 -4.27 -3.33 13.71
N CYS A 362 -5.29 -3.60 12.89
CA CYS A 362 -6.20 -2.57 12.38
C CYS A 362 -6.83 -1.76 13.50
N SER A 363 -7.35 -2.43 14.54
CA SER A 363 -7.94 -1.77 15.70
C SER A 363 -6.96 -0.84 16.42
N LEU A 364 -5.72 -1.28 16.60
CA LEU A 364 -4.68 -0.47 17.24
C LEU A 364 -4.35 0.78 16.43
N ILE A 365 -4.23 0.65 15.11
CA ILE A 365 -3.89 1.77 14.21
C ILE A 365 -5.05 2.76 14.13
N ILE A 366 -6.28 2.31 13.87
CA ILE A 366 -7.46 3.19 13.79
C ILE A 366 -7.67 3.93 15.11
N ARG A 367 -7.52 3.24 16.25
CA ARG A 367 -7.58 3.86 17.57
C ARG A 367 -6.47 4.88 17.79
N ALA A 368 -5.28 4.65 17.26
CA ALA A 368 -4.16 5.57 17.33
C ALA A 368 -4.43 6.85 16.53
N VAL A 369 -4.95 6.73 15.31
CA VAL A 369 -5.40 7.87 14.49
C VAL A 369 -6.47 8.66 15.22
N GLY A 370 -7.51 8.02 15.76
CA GLY A 370 -8.58 8.68 16.50
C GLY A 370 -8.08 9.47 17.71
N ARG A 371 -7.17 8.88 18.52
CA ARG A 371 -6.58 9.60 19.66
C ARG A 371 -5.76 10.82 19.24
N ALA A 372 -5.01 10.70 18.15
CA ALA A 372 -4.22 11.81 17.63
C ALA A 372 -5.12 12.92 17.08
N ALA A 373 -6.19 12.56 16.35
CA ALA A 373 -7.19 13.50 15.86
C ALA A 373 -7.90 14.24 17.01
N TYR A 374 -8.31 13.55 18.07
CA TYR A 374 -8.91 14.22 19.24
C TYR A 374 -8.00 15.27 19.87
N ALA A 375 -6.70 14.99 19.99
CA ALA A 375 -5.73 15.96 20.52
C ALA A 375 -5.59 17.18 19.59
N MET A 376 -5.59 16.97 18.29
CA MET A 376 -5.51 18.02 17.27
C MET A 376 -6.76 18.88 17.24
N ILE A 377 -7.96 18.28 17.29
CA ILE A 377 -9.25 18.99 17.35
C ILE A 377 -9.28 19.94 18.55
N GLY A 378 -8.81 19.48 19.73
CA GLY A 378 -8.71 20.31 20.92
C GLY A 378 -7.84 21.55 20.71
N GLU A 379 -6.69 21.38 20.04
CA GLU A 379 -5.78 22.47 19.70
C GLU A 379 -6.41 23.46 18.70
N ILE A 380 -7.05 22.95 17.65
CA ILE A 380 -7.71 23.79 16.64
C ILE A 380 -8.80 24.64 17.30
N HIS A 381 -9.64 24.05 18.15
CA HIS A 381 -10.67 24.77 18.89
C HIS A 381 -10.07 25.86 19.83
N GLU A 382 -8.94 25.58 20.47
CA GLU A 382 -8.26 26.58 21.32
C GLU A 382 -7.76 27.76 20.49
N GLN A 383 -7.14 27.49 19.34
CA GLN A 383 -6.64 28.54 18.45
C GLN A 383 -7.78 29.38 17.85
N PHE A 384 -8.90 28.79 17.44
CA PHE A 384 -10.06 29.54 16.96
C PHE A 384 -10.69 30.43 18.05
N ARG A 385 -10.73 29.98 19.32
CA ARG A 385 -11.17 30.81 20.44
C ARG A 385 -10.25 32.00 20.70
N MET A 386 -8.95 31.79 20.57
CA MET A 386 -7.96 32.88 20.72
C MET A 386 -8.06 33.87 19.55
N GLY A 387 -8.22 33.37 18.31
CA GLY A 387 -8.34 34.19 17.10
C GLY A 387 -9.57 35.11 17.09
N GLN A 388 -10.68 34.72 17.75
CA GLN A 388 -11.85 35.57 17.89
C GLN A 388 -11.62 36.78 18.83
N LYS A 389 -10.65 36.69 19.75
CA LYS A 389 -10.33 37.75 20.70
C LYS A 389 -9.22 38.70 20.22
N ILE A 390 -8.31 38.19 19.38
CA ILE A 390 -7.17 38.94 18.83
C ILE A 390 -6.96 38.36 17.43
N SER A 391 -6.79 39.19 16.39
CA SER A 391 -6.46 38.76 15.05
C SER A 391 -5.08 38.06 15.01
N VAL A 392 -5.02 36.82 15.43
CA VAL A 392 -3.79 36.02 15.55
C VAL A 392 -3.67 35.10 14.36
N THR A 393 -2.50 35.06 13.72
CA THR A 393 -2.15 34.07 12.72
C THR A 393 -2.13 32.66 13.34
N PRO A 394 -2.65 31.63 12.67
CA PRO A 394 -2.63 30.26 13.20
C PRO A 394 -1.22 29.78 13.54
N ASN A 395 -1.10 29.02 14.62
CA ASN A 395 0.15 28.37 14.99
C ASN A 395 0.21 26.96 14.37
N TYR A 396 0.61 26.88 13.11
CA TYR A 396 0.74 25.62 12.37
C TYR A 396 1.74 24.65 13.00
N ALA A 397 2.86 25.18 13.56
CA ALA A 397 3.93 24.37 14.14
C ALA A 397 3.42 23.51 15.30
N ARG A 398 2.44 24.00 16.09
CA ARG A 398 1.88 23.25 17.20
C ARG A 398 1.05 22.04 16.74
N CYS A 399 0.30 22.18 15.66
CA CYS A 399 -0.42 21.06 15.04
C CYS A 399 0.54 20.01 14.49
N ILE A 400 1.63 20.42 13.83
CA ILE A 400 2.68 19.51 13.35
C ILE A 400 3.32 18.73 14.52
N ASP A 401 3.64 19.42 15.63
CA ASP A 401 4.23 18.80 16.82
C ASP A 401 3.30 17.77 17.48
N ILE A 402 1.99 18.05 17.54
CA ILE A 402 0.98 17.12 18.07
C ILE A 402 0.92 15.86 17.22
N SER A 403 0.80 15.98 15.88
CA SER A 403 0.79 14.83 14.97
C SER A 403 2.07 14.00 15.06
N THR A 404 3.23 14.66 15.08
CA THR A 404 4.54 14.00 15.17
C THR A 404 4.66 13.19 16.46
N LYS A 405 4.35 13.79 17.61
CA LYS A 405 4.41 13.11 18.92
C LYS A 405 3.43 11.94 19.00
N ALA A 406 2.22 12.13 18.46
CA ALA A 406 1.22 11.08 18.44
C ALA A 406 1.65 9.91 17.55
N ALA A 407 2.19 10.18 16.37
CA ALA A 407 2.71 9.17 15.45
C ALA A 407 3.82 8.33 16.11
N ILE A 408 4.86 8.98 16.63
CA ILE A 408 6.01 8.29 17.26
C ILE A 408 5.57 7.44 18.45
N LYS A 409 4.68 7.97 19.31
CA LYS A 409 4.21 7.24 20.49
C LYS A 409 3.36 6.02 20.14
N ASN A 410 2.48 6.15 19.16
CA ASN A 410 1.48 5.13 18.88
C ASN A 410 1.94 4.05 17.89
N MET A 411 2.99 4.27 17.09
CA MET A 411 3.52 3.23 16.19
C MET A 411 4.23 2.09 16.91
N PHE A 412 4.66 2.29 18.17
CA PHE A 412 5.43 1.30 18.91
C PHE A 412 4.64 0.01 19.17
N TYR A 413 3.38 0.08 19.61
CA TYR A 413 2.59 -1.10 19.94
C TYR A 413 2.28 -1.99 18.72
N PRO A 414 1.82 -1.47 17.57
CA PRO A 414 1.70 -2.27 16.35
C PRO A 414 2.98 -2.95 15.94
N ALA A 415 4.12 -2.24 16.00
CA ALA A 415 5.41 -2.79 15.61
C ALA A 415 5.89 -3.90 16.57
N ALA A 416 5.79 -3.67 17.88
CA ALA A 416 6.16 -4.67 18.88
C ALA A 416 5.33 -5.94 18.74
N LEU A 417 4.02 -5.83 18.50
CA LEU A 417 3.13 -6.96 18.30
C LEU A 417 3.49 -7.75 17.03
N SER A 418 3.80 -7.04 15.95
CA SER A 418 4.17 -7.62 14.66
C SER A 418 5.45 -8.46 14.71
N VAL A 419 6.37 -8.12 15.61
CA VAL A 419 7.61 -8.86 15.81
C VAL A 419 7.44 -9.96 16.87
N ALA A 420 6.84 -9.62 18.03
CA ALA A 420 6.78 -10.54 19.17
C ALA A 420 5.92 -11.78 18.87
N VAL A 421 4.78 -11.63 18.21
CA VAL A 421 3.84 -12.74 18.01
C VAL A 421 4.43 -13.84 17.12
N PRO A 422 5.01 -13.58 15.93
CA PRO A 422 5.60 -14.64 15.11
C PRO A 422 6.68 -15.43 15.86
N PHE A 423 7.64 -14.75 16.51
CA PHE A 423 8.67 -15.44 17.25
C PHE A 423 8.12 -16.24 18.43
N THR A 424 7.13 -15.71 19.16
CA THR A 424 6.47 -16.44 20.25
C THR A 424 5.77 -17.70 19.74
N VAL A 425 5.02 -17.61 18.64
CA VAL A 425 4.34 -18.77 18.03
C VAL A 425 5.37 -19.81 17.57
N GLY A 426 6.40 -19.40 16.85
CA GLY A 426 7.44 -20.34 16.38
C GLY A 426 8.16 -21.04 17.53
N LEU A 427 8.55 -20.33 18.58
CA LEU A 427 9.29 -20.87 19.70
C LEU A 427 8.44 -21.77 20.61
N LEU A 428 7.18 -21.41 20.86
CA LEU A 428 6.30 -22.13 21.80
C LEU A 428 5.47 -23.22 21.13
N LEU A 429 4.98 -23.00 19.90
CA LEU A 429 4.07 -23.90 19.21
C LEU A 429 4.70 -24.66 18.04
N GLY A 430 5.86 -24.23 17.56
CA GLY A 430 6.63 -24.93 16.55
C GLY A 430 6.30 -24.55 15.10
N PRO A 431 6.89 -25.30 14.13
CA PRO A 431 6.87 -24.91 12.71
C PRO A 431 5.48 -25.03 12.07
N GLU A 432 4.65 -26.02 12.44
CA GLU A 432 3.32 -26.16 11.89
C GLU A 432 2.41 -24.99 12.30
N ALA A 433 2.52 -24.53 13.54
CA ALA A 433 1.76 -23.36 14.01
C ALA A 433 2.25 -22.08 13.34
N MET A 434 3.56 -21.94 13.11
CA MET A 434 4.10 -20.81 12.34
C MET A 434 3.60 -20.80 10.90
N GLY A 435 3.58 -21.95 10.24
CA GLY A 435 2.97 -22.10 8.90
C GLY A 435 1.49 -21.73 8.90
N GLY A 436 0.75 -22.17 9.93
CA GLY A 436 -0.64 -21.78 10.16
C GLY A 436 -0.80 -20.28 10.34
N LEU A 437 0.05 -19.63 11.12
CA LEU A 437 0.03 -18.18 11.35
C LEU A 437 0.19 -17.40 10.04
N ILE A 438 1.14 -17.79 9.18
CA ILE A 438 1.33 -17.19 7.85
C ILE A 438 0.06 -17.36 7.00
N ALA A 439 -0.48 -18.58 6.93
CA ALA A 439 -1.66 -18.89 6.13
C ALA A 439 -2.90 -18.11 6.61
N GLY A 440 -3.16 -18.11 7.92
CA GLY A 440 -4.29 -17.37 8.50
C GLY A 440 -4.17 -15.85 8.31
N ASN A 441 -2.96 -15.30 8.46
CA ASN A 441 -2.68 -13.90 8.19
C ASN A 441 -2.93 -13.55 6.70
N LEU A 442 -2.42 -14.35 5.76
CA LEU A 442 -2.61 -14.14 4.32
C LEU A 442 -4.09 -14.08 3.94
N VAL A 443 -4.88 -15.05 4.41
CA VAL A 443 -6.32 -15.16 4.08
C VAL A 443 -7.13 -13.98 4.64
N THR A 444 -6.69 -13.38 5.73
CA THR A 444 -7.40 -12.24 6.35
C THR A 444 -6.90 -10.88 5.86
N VAL A 445 -5.59 -10.73 5.64
CA VAL A 445 -5.01 -9.46 5.18
C VAL A 445 -5.51 -9.10 3.78
N LEU A 446 -5.51 -10.03 2.84
CA LEU A 446 -5.92 -9.74 1.46
C LEU A 446 -7.31 -9.09 1.37
N PRO A 447 -8.40 -9.71 1.82
CA PRO A 447 -9.72 -9.08 1.71
C PRO A 447 -9.84 -7.83 2.59
N MET A 448 -9.22 -7.79 3.77
CA MET A 448 -9.28 -6.66 4.67
C MET A 448 -8.58 -5.41 4.07
N ALA A 449 -7.37 -5.56 3.54
CA ALA A 449 -6.64 -4.46 2.91
C ALA A 449 -7.34 -3.95 1.65
N LEU A 450 -7.85 -4.86 0.79
CA LEU A 450 -8.63 -4.49 -0.38
C LEU A 450 -9.91 -3.72 -0.01
N LEU A 451 -10.67 -4.22 0.96
CA LEU A 451 -11.87 -3.55 1.46
C LEU A 451 -11.53 -2.12 1.90
N MET A 452 -10.52 -1.98 2.77
CA MET A 452 -10.14 -0.68 3.33
C MET A 452 -9.67 0.30 2.25
N CYS A 453 -8.83 -0.15 1.33
CA CYS A 453 -8.31 0.70 0.25
C CYS A 453 -9.41 1.11 -0.74
N ILE A 454 -10.28 0.18 -1.14
CA ILE A 454 -11.32 0.45 -2.14
C ILE A 454 -12.45 1.30 -1.54
N SER A 455 -12.95 0.95 -0.35
CA SER A 455 -14.01 1.74 0.30
C SER A 455 -13.54 3.17 0.59
N GLY A 456 -12.35 3.32 1.19
CA GLY A 456 -11.81 4.63 1.52
C GLY A 456 -11.60 5.51 0.29
N ALA A 457 -11.04 4.96 -0.80
CA ALA A 457 -10.87 5.68 -2.05
C ALA A 457 -12.21 6.01 -2.74
N ALA A 458 -13.21 5.16 -2.60
CA ALA A 458 -14.53 5.41 -3.16
C ALA A 458 -15.28 6.52 -2.42
N TRP A 459 -15.15 6.60 -1.06
CA TRP A 459 -15.70 7.71 -0.27
C TRP A 459 -15.03 9.04 -0.60
N ASP A 460 -13.71 9.08 -0.70
CA ASP A 460 -12.93 10.27 -1.06
C ASP A 460 -13.37 10.82 -2.44
N ASN A 461 -13.43 9.96 -3.44
CA ASN A 461 -13.88 10.36 -4.77
C ASN A 461 -15.37 10.70 -4.83
N ALA A 462 -16.20 10.16 -3.93
CA ALA A 462 -17.59 10.60 -3.79
C ALA A 462 -17.68 12.02 -3.20
N LYS A 463 -16.88 12.35 -2.17
CA LYS A 463 -16.75 13.71 -1.62
C LYS A 463 -16.34 14.69 -2.71
N LYS A 464 -15.24 14.40 -3.44
CA LYS A 464 -14.76 15.27 -4.54
C LYS A 464 -15.78 15.42 -5.68
N SER A 465 -16.57 14.37 -5.97
CA SER A 465 -17.65 14.45 -6.95
C SER A 465 -18.77 15.41 -6.50
N VAL A 466 -19.13 15.42 -5.21
CA VAL A 466 -20.09 16.35 -4.64
C VAL A 466 -19.55 17.79 -4.70
N GLU A 467 -18.30 17.99 -4.31
CA GLU A 467 -17.64 19.31 -4.32
C GLU A 467 -17.50 19.90 -5.72
N ALA A 468 -17.23 19.06 -6.74
CA ALA A 468 -17.13 19.47 -8.14
C ALA A 468 -18.48 19.78 -8.80
N SER A 469 -19.59 19.25 -8.28
CA SER A 469 -20.91 19.37 -8.94
C SER A 469 -21.54 20.77 -8.83
N SER A 470 -21.34 21.48 -7.72
CA SER A 470 -21.74 22.90 -7.58
C SER A 470 -21.14 23.57 -6.33
N PRO A 471 -20.71 24.84 -6.41
CA PRO A 471 -20.32 25.63 -5.24
C PRO A 471 -21.43 25.79 -4.18
N SER A 472 -22.70 25.64 -4.57
CA SER A 472 -23.85 25.79 -3.67
C SER A 472 -24.03 24.62 -2.70
N TYR A 473 -23.33 23.49 -2.90
CA TYR A 473 -23.41 22.34 -1.98
C TYR A 473 -22.53 22.50 -0.74
N LYS A 474 -21.58 23.43 -0.72
CA LYS A 474 -20.76 23.69 0.48
C LYS A 474 -21.65 24.04 1.66
N GLY A 475 -21.47 23.31 2.78
CA GLY A 475 -22.29 23.46 3.99
C GLY A 475 -23.68 22.82 3.94
N SER A 476 -24.06 22.14 2.84
CA SER A 476 -25.29 21.37 2.77
C SER A 476 -25.20 20.03 3.53
N MET A 477 -26.35 19.42 3.84
CA MET A 477 -26.40 18.07 4.42
C MET A 477 -25.74 17.01 3.52
N LEU A 478 -25.86 17.17 2.21
CA LEU A 478 -25.20 16.31 1.21
C LEU A 478 -23.67 16.38 1.35
N HIS A 479 -23.11 17.60 1.41
CA HIS A 479 -21.67 17.80 1.57
C HIS A 479 -21.18 17.27 2.93
N ALA A 480 -21.89 17.58 4.02
CA ALA A 480 -21.53 17.06 5.35
C ALA A 480 -21.54 15.52 5.39
N ALA A 481 -22.53 14.86 4.75
CA ALA A 481 -22.58 13.41 4.67
C ALA A 481 -21.41 12.83 3.86
N ALA A 482 -21.02 13.48 2.77
CA ALA A 482 -19.88 13.06 1.95
C ALA A 482 -18.55 13.23 2.70
N VAL A 483 -18.35 14.35 3.40
CA VAL A 483 -17.16 14.57 4.26
C VAL A 483 -17.08 13.55 5.39
N ILE A 484 -18.20 13.23 6.06
CA ILE A 484 -18.22 12.19 7.11
C ILE A 484 -17.81 10.83 6.55
N GLY A 485 -18.29 10.47 5.35
CA GLY A 485 -17.90 9.21 4.72
C GLY A 485 -16.40 9.14 4.43
N ASP A 486 -15.82 10.22 3.89
CA ASP A 486 -14.39 10.31 3.63
C ASP A 486 -13.58 10.27 4.93
N THR A 487 -13.98 11.02 5.95
CA THR A 487 -13.36 10.99 7.29
C THR A 487 -13.31 9.59 7.91
N ILE A 488 -14.31 8.73 7.65
CA ILE A 488 -14.30 7.32 8.05
C ILE A 488 -13.37 6.50 7.15
N GLY A 489 -13.34 6.79 5.86
CA GLY A 489 -12.52 6.13 4.87
C GLY A 489 -11.01 6.39 5.02
N ASP A 490 -10.64 7.59 5.47
CA ASP A 490 -9.26 8.05 5.60
C ASP A 490 -8.37 7.13 6.46
N PRO A 491 -8.71 6.83 7.72
CA PRO A 491 -7.90 5.92 8.52
C PRO A 491 -7.86 4.50 7.97
N LEU A 492 -8.84 4.10 7.16
CA LEU A 492 -8.88 2.80 6.51
C LEU A 492 -7.92 2.74 5.32
N LYS A 493 -8.04 3.70 4.37
CA LYS A 493 -7.27 3.68 3.11
C LYS A 493 -5.82 4.13 3.26
N ASP A 494 -5.49 4.95 4.26
CA ASP A 494 -4.21 5.65 4.37
C ASP A 494 -3.38 5.24 5.60
N ALA A 495 -3.99 4.61 6.61
CA ALA A 495 -3.29 4.14 7.79
C ALA A 495 -3.41 2.61 7.97
N ALA A 496 -4.60 2.07 8.24
CA ALA A 496 -4.77 0.67 8.61
C ALA A 496 -4.55 -0.28 7.43
N GLY A 497 -5.22 -0.06 6.29
CA GLY A 497 -5.10 -0.92 5.10
C GLY A 497 -3.64 -1.07 4.64
N PRO A 498 -2.96 0.04 4.30
CA PRO A 498 -1.57 -0.04 3.85
C PRO A 498 -0.57 -0.55 4.90
N SER A 499 -0.86 -0.43 6.19
CA SER A 499 -0.01 -1.01 7.23
C SER A 499 -0.06 -2.54 7.25
N LEU A 500 -1.18 -3.14 6.80
CA LEU A 500 -1.32 -4.58 6.63
C LEU A 500 -0.37 -5.13 5.57
N ASP A 501 -0.08 -4.34 4.55
CA ASP A 501 0.82 -4.73 3.45
C ASP A 501 2.24 -5.00 3.95
N ILE A 502 2.72 -4.18 4.86
CA ILE A 502 4.04 -4.36 5.46
C ILE A 502 4.01 -5.44 6.54
N PHE A 503 2.95 -5.45 7.32
CA PHE A 503 2.77 -6.41 8.40
C PHE A 503 2.81 -7.85 7.90
N ILE A 504 2.13 -8.15 6.78
CA ILE A 504 2.10 -9.49 6.21
C ILE A 504 3.51 -9.98 5.85
N ASN A 505 4.32 -9.15 5.21
CA ASN A 505 5.69 -9.50 4.82
C ASN A 505 6.64 -9.60 6.02
N LEU A 506 6.45 -8.78 7.05
CA LEU A 506 7.21 -8.86 8.28
C LEU A 506 7.02 -10.21 8.98
N ILE A 507 5.78 -10.73 9.02
CA ILE A 507 5.48 -12.08 9.52
C ILE A 507 6.21 -13.14 8.67
N GLY A 508 6.18 -13.04 7.35
CA GLY A 508 6.87 -13.97 6.45
C GLY A 508 8.38 -13.99 6.67
N MET A 509 8.99 -12.81 6.82
CA MET A 509 10.42 -12.69 7.09
C MET A 509 10.78 -13.20 8.49
N ALA A 510 9.97 -12.93 9.51
CA ALA A 510 10.17 -13.47 10.86
C ALA A 510 10.10 -15.01 10.87
N ALA A 511 9.17 -15.58 10.09
CA ALA A 511 9.07 -17.03 9.94
C ALA A 511 10.27 -17.64 9.22
N LEU A 512 10.83 -16.98 8.21
CA LEU A 512 12.06 -17.41 7.55
C LEU A 512 13.26 -17.37 8.51
N ILE A 513 13.42 -16.32 9.31
CA ILE A 513 14.44 -16.26 10.35
C ILE A 513 14.28 -17.42 11.32
N TYR A 514 13.06 -17.69 11.78
CA TYR A 514 12.78 -18.81 12.67
C TYR A 514 13.19 -20.15 12.03
N ALA A 515 12.81 -20.40 10.77
CA ALA A 515 13.12 -21.66 10.10
C ALA A 515 14.62 -21.86 9.86
N THR A 516 15.32 -20.83 9.39
CA THR A 516 16.72 -20.96 8.98
C THR A 516 17.71 -20.92 10.16
N HIS A 517 17.40 -20.21 11.24
CA HIS A 517 18.35 -19.99 12.34
C HIS A 517 17.92 -20.65 13.66
N MET A 518 16.64 -20.64 14.00
CA MET A 518 16.18 -21.14 15.28
C MET A 518 15.74 -22.60 15.23
N LEU A 519 15.18 -23.06 14.10
CA LEU A 519 14.81 -24.47 13.94
C LEU A 519 16.03 -25.32 13.60
N ALA A 520 16.96 -24.83 12.78
CA ALA A 520 18.19 -25.52 12.41
C ALA A 520 19.19 -25.69 13.60
N ALA A 521 19.04 -24.88 14.65
CA ALA A 521 19.86 -24.96 15.85
C ALA A 521 19.37 -26.03 16.89
N LYS A 522 18.18 -26.61 16.67
CA LYS A 522 17.64 -27.73 17.45
C LYS A 522 17.90 -29.06 16.78
#